data_04d42434697af4b1709f47365660bcd9
#
_entry.id   04d42434697af4b1709f47365660bcd9
#
_cell.length_a   1.000
_cell.length_b   1.000
_cell.length_c   1.000
_cell.angle_alpha   90.00
_cell.angle_beta   90.00
_cell.angle_gamma   90.00
#
_symmetry.space_group_name_H-M   'P 1'
#
loop_
_entity.id
_entity.type
_entity.pdbx_description
1 polymer ?
#
loop_
_entity_poly.entity_id
_entity_poly.type
_entity_poly.pdbx_seq_one_letter_code
_entity_poly.pdbx_strand_id
1 'polypeptide(L)'
;MIIRALDSIPWRDDIEIIVVDDASTDRTVPNVTAWAKNHPNMKLRLFRNEVNRGVGYARNIALDNATGDYIYGLDSDDYLYTDKFEDAINQLDGTGLVYVAGVSDDGFKWIPDAWNAYEWGAFWLKFVRRDLIGSLRCPAIRFAEDKDFTAKILAKDPTIKRTGIICYHYTHPRAGSLCHIENYGNA
;
A
#
# COMPACT_ATOMS: atom_id res chain seq x y z
N MET A 1 -5.29 1.08 -15.04
CA MET A 1 -4.72 1.55 -13.77
C MET A 1 -4.00 0.42 -13.07
N ILE A 2 -4.67 -0.58 -12.58
CA ILE A 2 -4.06 -1.70 -11.84
C ILE A 2 -2.88 -2.36 -12.57
N ILE A 3 -2.90 -2.46 -13.90
CA ILE A 3 -1.78 -3.04 -14.66
C ILE A 3 -0.51 -2.20 -14.53
N ARG A 4 -0.61 -0.84 -14.55
CA ARG A 4 0.55 0.02 -14.31
C ARG A 4 1.14 -0.21 -12.91
N ALA A 5 0.28 -0.35 -11.90
CA ALA A 5 0.72 -0.67 -10.54
C ALA A 5 1.47 -2.01 -10.51
N LEU A 6 0.91 -3.06 -11.12
CA LEU A 6 1.52 -4.38 -11.18
C LEU A 6 2.85 -4.39 -11.96
N ASP A 7 2.90 -3.71 -13.11
CA ASP A 7 4.12 -3.62 -13.95
C ASP A 7 5.26 -2.87 -13.26
N SER A 8 4.95 -2.06 -12.24
CA SER A 8 5.95 -1.30 -11.48
C SER A 8 6.61 -2.09 -10.35
N ILE A 9 6.05 -3.26 -9.99
CA ILE A 9 6.59 -4.11 -8.94
C ILE A 9 7.82 -4.86 -9.48
N PRO A 10 9.00 -4.78 -8.83
CA PRO A 10 10.18 -5.50 -9.28
C PRO A 10 9.95 -7.01 -9.24
N TRP A 11 10.52 -7.71 -10.23
CA TRP A 11 10.54 -9.17 -10.18
C TRP A 11 11.58 -9.62 -9.16
N ARG A 12 11.11 -10.28 -8.11
CA ARG A 12 11.92 -10.89 -7.05
C ARG A 12 11.22 -12.13 -6.51
N ASP A 13 11.97 -13.14 -6.17
CA ASP A 13 11.44 -14.40 -5.61
C ASP A 13 11.02 -14.28 -4.13
N ASP A 14 11.46 -13.21 -3.45
CA ASP A 14 11.10 -12.87 -2.07
C ASP A 14 9.89 -11.91 -1.96
N ILE A 15 9.24 -11.55 -3.08
CA ILE A 15 8.01 -10.76 -3.11
C ILE A 15 6.80 -11.65 -3.39
N GLU A 16 5.76 -11.52 -2.59
CA GLU A 16 4.40 -11.97 -2.92
C GLU A 16 3.50 -10.76 -3.20
N ILE A 17 2.59 -10.91 -4.15
CA ILE A 17 1.62 -9.89 -4.53
C ILE A 17 0.22 -10.37 -4.14
N ILE A 18 -0.47 -9.59 -3.31
CA ILE A 18 -1.86 -9.87 -2.94
C ILE A 18 -2.72 -8.75 -3.51
N VAL A 19 -3.57 -9.11 -4.45
CA VAL A 19 -4.58 -8.20 -5.01
C VAL A 19 -5.93 -8.55 -4.42
N VAL A 20 -6.64 -7.55 -3.90
CA VAL A 20 -8.01 -7.71 -3.42
C VAL A 20 -8.93 -6.81 -4.23
N ASP A 21 -9.81 -7.41 -5.00
CA ASP A 21 -10.85 -6.74 -5.78
C ASP A 21 -12.11 -6.58 -4.93
N ASP A 22 -12.47 -5.34 -4.63
CA ASP A 22 -13.64 -5.01 -3.81
C ASP A 22 -14.90 -4.85 -4.66
N ALA A 23 -15.26 -5.92 -5.39
CA ALA A 23 -16.41 -6.03 -6.27
C ALA A 23 -16.41 -5.04 -7.45
N SER A 24 -15.27 -4.88 -8.12
CA SER A 24 -15.19 -4.07 -9.35
C SER A 24 -16.16 -4.59 -10.42
N THR A 25 -16.78 -3.67 -11.13
CA THR A 25 -17.73 -3.96 -12.22
C THR A 25 -17.12 -3.80 -13.61
N ASP A 26 -15.87 -3.36 -13.68
CA ASP A 26 -15.10 -3.17 -14.91
C ASP A 26 -14.23 -4.39 -15.26
N ARG A 27 -13.22 -4.19 -16.08
CA ARG A 27 -12.29 -5.25 -16.50
C ARG A 27 -11.13 -5.49 -15.53
N THR A 28 -11.19 -5.02 -14.28
CA THR A 28 -10.10 -5.15 -13.31
C THR A 28 -9.73 -6.63 -13.10
N VAL A 29 -10.66 -7.48 -12.73
CA VAL A 29 -10.39 -8.90 -12.48
C VAL A 29 -9.88 -9.64 -13.73
N PRO A 30 -10.52 -9.54 -14.92
CA PRO A 30 -9.97 -10.10 -16.14
C PRO A 30 -8.54 -9.64 -16.45
N ASN A 31 -8.25 -8.37 -16.27
CA ASN A 31 -6.92 -7.81 -16.54
C ASN A 31 -5.86 -8.34 -15.59
N VAL A 32 -6.14 -8.40 -14.28
CA VAL A 32 -5.22 -8.97 -13.26
C VAL A 32 -4.97 -10.45 -13.53
N THR A 33 -6.02 -11.20 -13.89
CA THR A 33 -5.91 -12.63 -14.22
C THR A 33 -5.03 -12.85 -15.46
N ALA A 34 -5.22 -12.04 -16.50
CA ALA A 34 -4.40 -12.10 -17.71
C ALA A 34 -2.95 -11.71 -17.42
N TRP A 35 -2.74 -10.66 -16.59
CA TRP A 35 -1.41 -10.25 -16.17
C TRP A 35 -0.67 -11.36 -15.42
N ALA A 36 -1.30 -11.98 -14.43
CA ALA A 36 -0.71 -13.08 -13.65
C ALA A 36 -0.33 -14.27 -14.56
N LYS A 37 -1.16 -14.58 -15.56
CA LYS A 37 -0.87 -15.65 -16.53
C LYS A 37 0.37 -15.33 -17.37
N ASN A 38 0.58 -14.06 -17.72
CA ASN A 38 1.72 -13.60 -18.52
C ASN A 38 3.00 -13.41 -17.67
N HIS A 39 2.87 -13.38 -16.34
CA HIS A 39 3.98 -13.22 -15.40
C HIS A 39 4.03 -14.38 -14.39
N PRO A 40 4.23 -15.64 -14.87
CA PRO A 40 4.08 -16.84 -14.02
C PRO A 40 5.12 -16.91 -12.87
N ASN A 41 6.21 -16.14 -12.98
CA ASN A 41 7.23 -16.06 -11.95
C ASN A 41 6.89 -15.07 -10.82
N MET A 42 5.87 -14.22 -11.01
CA MET A 42 5.37 -13.31 -9.98
C MET A 42 4.36 -14.05 -9.11
N LYS A 43 4.61 -14.12 -7.80
CA LYS A 43 3.76 -14.82 -6.84
C LYS A 43 2.49 -14.00 -6.54
N LEU A 44 1.56 -13.92 -7.51
CA LEU A 44 0.32 -13.16 -7.35
C LEU A 44 -0.84 -14.04 -6.89
N ARG A 45 -1.54 -13.58 -5.86
CA ARG A 45 -2.83 -14.13 -5.40
C ARG A 45 -3.91 -13.06 -5.52
N LEU A 46 -5.02 -13.41 -6.18
CA LEU A 46 -6.17 -12.53 -6.37
C LEU A 46 -7.33 -13.00 -5.51
N PHE A 47 -7.83 -12.11 -4.66
CA PHE A 47 -9.06 -12.29 -3.87
C PHE A 47 -10.14 -11.35 -4.41
N ARG A 48 -11.40 -11.76 -4.32
CA ARG A 48 -12.52 -10.94 -4.76
C ARG A 48 -13.65 -10.96 -3.76
N ASN A 49 -14.16 -9.78 -3.42
CA ASN A 49 -15.37 -9.63 -2.62
C ASN A 49 -16.61 -9.75 -3.52
N GLU A 50 -17.69 -10.30 -2.98
CA GLU A 50 -18.99 -10.37 -3.69
C GLU A 50 -19.67 -9.00 -3.76
N VAL A 51 -19.42 -8.13 -2.76
CA VAL A 51 -19.94 -6.78 -2.66
C VAL A 51 -18.84 -5.81 -2.22
N ASN A 52 -18.96 -4.55 -2.61
CA ASN A 52 -18.06 -3.50 -2.18
C ASN A 52 -18.22 -3.26 -0.66
N ARG A 53 -17.12 -3.41 0.08
CA ARG A 53 -17.03 -3.23 1.53
C ARG A 53 -16.07 -2.13 1.95
N GLY A 54 -15.43 -1.48 0.98
CA GLY A 54 -14.49 -0.39 1.17
C GLY A 54 -13.05 -0.84 1.36
N VAL A 55 -12.13 0.12 1.19
CA VAL A 55 -10.68 -0.08 1.16
C VAL A 55 -10.13 -0.74 2.43
N GLY A 56 -10.63 -0.36 3.61
CA GLY A 56 -10.20 -0.96 4.88
C GLY A 56 -10.49 -2.46 4.95
N TYR A 57 -11.65 -2.89 4.44
CA TYR A 57 -11.99 -4.31 4.38
C TYR A 57 -11.10 -5.08 3.39
N ALA A 58 -10.86 -4.49 2.21
CA ALA A 58 -9.95 -5.09 1.23
C ALA A 58 -8.53 -5.22 1.79
N ARG A 59 -8.01 -4.19 2.49
CA ARG A 59 -6.71 -4.24 3.17
C ARG A 59 -6.67 -5.35 4.22
N ASN A 60 -7.74 -5.55 5.00
CA ASN A 60 -7.80 -6.62 6.00
C ASN A 60 -7.70 -8.01 5.36
N ILE A 61 -8.36 -8.25 4.23
CA ILE A 61 -8.20 -9.51 3.49
C ILE A 61 -6.75 -9.69 3.05
N ALA A 62 -6.10 -8.64 2.57
CA ALA A 62 -4.68 -8.72 2.20
C ALA A 62 -3.82 -9.04 3.42
N LEU A 63 -4.03 -8.39 4.57
CA LEU A 63 -3.32 -8.64 5.82
C LEU A 63 -3.52 -10.07 6.34
N ASP A 64 -4.75 -10.61 6.23
CA ASP A 64 -5.08 -11.98 6.66
C ASP A 64 -4.37 -13.05 5.83
N ASN A 65 -4.02 -12.71 4.59
CA ASN A 65 -3.41 -13.63 3.64
C ASN A 65 -1.92 -13.41 3.43
N ALA A 66 -1.35 -12.35 3.96
CA ALA A 66 0.07 -12.06 3.81
C ALA A 66 0.95 -13.02 4.62
N THR A 67 2.01 -13.51 4.00
CA THR A 67 2.99 -14.45 4.58
C THR A 67 4.39 -13.87 4.71
N GLY A 68 4.71 -12.81 3.97
CA GLY A 68 6.01 -12.13 4.00
C GLY A 68 6.32 -11.52 5.38
N ASP A 69 7.59 -11.28 5.65
CA ASP A 69 8.06 -10.68 6.91
C ASP A 69 7.67 -9.21 7.02
N TYR A 70 7.55 -8.53 5.90
CA TYR A 70 7.13 -7.13 5.79
C TYR A 70 5.91 -6.97 4.90
N ILE A 71 5.07 -6.03 5.26
CA ILE A 71 3.88 -5.63 4.48
C ILE A 71 4.12 -4.23 3.94
N TYR A 72 3.82 -4.05 2.65
CA TYR A 72 3.80 -2.77 1.96
C TYR A 72 2.50 -2.60 1.19
N GLY A 73 1.92 -1.39 1.21
CA GLY A 73 0.70 -1.09 0.47
C GLY A 73 0.99 -0.38 -0.85
N LEU A 74 0.33 -0.80 -1.92
CA LEU A 74 0.34 -0.11 -3.21
C LEU A 74 -1.10 0.10 -3.66
N ASP A 75 -1.51 1.35 -3.81
CA ASP A 75 -2.83 1.69 -4.30
C ASP A 75 -2.93 1.42 -5.82
N SER A 76 -4.07 0.95 -6.27
CA SER A 76 -4.25 0.42 -7.64
C SER A 76 -4.13 1.46 -8.76
N ASP A 77 -4.17 2.73 -8.41
CA ASP A 77 -4.05 3.88 -9.33
C ASP A 77 -2.66 4.52 -9.32
N ASP A 78 -1.79 4.09 -8.42
CA ASP A 78 -0.43 4.56 -8.26
C ASP A 78 0.60 3.62 -8.88
N TYR A 79 1.89 3.90 -8.73
CA TYR A 79 2.97 3.01 -9.18
C TYR A 79 4.27 3.25 -8.39
N LEU A 80 5.18 2.30 -8.52
CA LEU A 80 6.49 2.34 -7.90
C LEU A 80 7.56 2.80 -8.90
N TYR A 81 8.60 3.44 -8.42
CA TYR A 81 9.87 3.53 -9.14
C TYR A 81 10.66 2.24 -8.85
N THR A 82 10.62 1.30 -9.77
CA THR A 82 11.05 -0.09 -9.60
C THR A 82 12.43 -0.20 -8.95
N ASP A 83 13.45 0.45 -9.50
CA ASP A 83 14.82 0.41 -8.97
C ASP A 83 14.90 1.00 -7.55
N LYS A 84 14.15 2.09 -7.29
CA LYS A 84 14.10 2.72 -5.98
C LYS A 84 13.35 1.90 -4.95
N PHE A 85 12.35 1.16 -5.38
CA PHE A 85 11.65 0.22 -4.51
C PHE A 85 12.54 -0.97 -4.14
N GLU A 86 13.37 -1.47 -5.07
CA GLU A 86 14.41 -2.46 -4.76
C GLU A 86 15.43 -1.90 -3.77
N ASP A 87 15.91 -0.67 -3.96
CA ASP A 87 16.79 0.01 -2.99
C ASP A 87 16.14 0.05 -1.59
N ALA A 88 14.84 0.32 -1.51
CA ALA A 88 14.11 0.37 -0.25
C ALA A 88 13.96 -1.01 0.41
N ILE A 89 13.67 -2.06 -0.37
CA ILE A 89 13.62 -3.45 0.13
C ILE A 89 14.97 -3.85 0.71
N ASN A 90 16.06 -3.50 0.05
CA ASN A 90 17.42 -3.82 0.51
C ASN A 90 17.80 -3.08 1.82
N GLN A 91 16.98 -2.13 2.29
CA GLN A 91 17.15 -1.48 3.59
C GLN A 91 16.41 -2.20 4.73
N LEU A 92 15.64 -3.25 4.45
CA LEU A 92 14.92 -4.03 5.46
C LEU A 92 15.92 -4.89 6.25
N ASP A 93 16.04 -4.65 7.54
CA ASP A 93 17.06 -5.21 8.42
C ASP A 93 16.48 -5.75 9.75
N GLY A 94 15.18 -6.00 9.79
CA GLY A 94 14.47 -6.38 11.02
C GLY A 94 13.86 -5.20 11.78
N THR A 95 14.08 -3.96 11.33
CA THR A 95 13.43 -2.76 11.90
C THR A 95 11.90 -2.88 11.79
N GLY A 96 11.18 -2.50 12.83
CA GLY A 96 9.72 -2.64 12.91
C GLY A 96 8.95 -1.86 11.86
N LEU A 97 9.32 -0.59 11.65
CA LEU A 97 8.79 0.30 10.62
C LEU A 97 9.95 0.88 9.79
N VAL A 98 9.88 0.73 8.47
CA VAL A 98 10.83 1.36 7.55
C VAL A 98 10.08 2.32 6.65
N TYR A 99 10.21 3.62 6.92
CA TYR A 99 9.57 4.66 6.11
C TYR A 99 10.36 4.92 4.83
N VAL A 100 9.60 5.08 3.76
CA VAL A 100 10.05 5.52 2.43
C VAL A 100 9.38 6.83 2.07
N ALA A 101 9.74 7.40 0.93
CA ALA A 101 9.17 8.65 0.44
C ALA A 101 8.39 8.43 -0.86
N GLY A 102 7.52 9.38 -1.16
CA GLY A 102 6.75 9.41 -2.40
C GLY A 102 6.77 10.79 -3.05
N VAL A 103 6.35 10.85 -4.30
CA VAL A 103 6.17 12.08 -5.07
C VAL A 103 4.88 12.00 -5.87
N SER A 104 4.19 13.13 -6.05
CA SER A 104 2.98 13.21 -6.89
C SER A 104 3.25 13.81 -8.27
N ASP A 105 2.25 13.75 -9.13
CA ASP A 105 2.27 14.32 -10.50
C ASP A 105 2.65 15.81 -10.53
N ASP A 106 2.26 16.59 -9.52
CA ASP A 106 2.61 18.01 -9.38
C ASP A 106 3.98 18.26 -8.73
N GLY A 107 4.72 17.19 -8.42
CA GLY A 107 6.04 17.25 -7.81
C GLY A 107 6.05 17.43 -6.30
N PHE A 108 4.90 17.40 -5.62
CA PHE A 108 4.86 17.39 -4.17
C PHE A 108 5.50 16.11 -3.62
N LYS A 109 6.34 16.27 -2.59
CA LYS A 109 7.09 15.14 -2.00
C LYS A 109 6.63 14.87 -0.58
N TRP A 110 6.28 13.62 -0.31
CA TRP A 110 6.07 13.11 1.04
C TRP A 110 7.37 12.47 1.53
N ILE A 111 8.11 13.17 2.37
CA ILE A 111 9.36 12.68 2.97
C ILE A 111 9.11 12.59 4.48
N PRO A 112 8.83 11.40 5.03
CA PRO A 112 8.61 11.21 6.44
C PRO A 112 9.82 11.64 7.26
N ASP A 113 9.65 12.66 8.08
CA ASP A 113 10.66 13.14 9.03
C ASP A 113 10.33 12.73 10.47
N ALA A 114 11.16 13.18 11.41
CA ALA A 114 11.00 12.83 12.82
C ALA A 114 9.75 13.42 13.47
N TRP A 115 9.15 14.48 12.88
CA TRP A 115 8.11 15.28 13.52
C TRP A 115 6.69 14.82 13.20
N ASN A 116 6.47 14.15 12.05
CA ASN A 116 5.15 13.91 11.49
C ASN A 116 4.79 12.43 11.29
N ALA A 117 5.35 11.51 12.09
CA ALA A 117 5.07 10.07 11.96
C ALA A 117 3.57 9.73 12.04
N TYR A 118 2.78 10.51 12.81
CA TYR A 118 1.33 10.35 12.91
C TYR A 118 0.56 10.90 11.70
N GLU A 119 1.08 11.95 11.06
CA GLU A 119 0.45 12.57 9.88
C GLU A 119 0.65 11.73 8.63
N TRP A 120 1.72 10.92 8.60
CA TRP A 120 2.05 10.05 7.49
C TRP A 120 1.44 8.65 7.66
N GLY A 121 0.11 8.60 7.82
CA GLY A 121 -0.64 7.37 8.02
C GLY A 121 -0.61 6.40 6.84
N ALA A 122 -0.40 6.90 5.62
CA ALA A 122 -0.56 6.15 4.39
C ALA A 122 0.22 4.81 4.37
N PHE A 123 -0.45 3.75 3.92
CA PHE A 123 0.15 2.43 3.80
C PHE A 123 1.37 2.41 2.86
N TRP A 124 1.34 3.21 1.80
CA TRP A 124 2.38 3.27 0.78
C TRP A 124 3.65 4.03 1.20
N LEU A 125 3.65 4.65 2.37
CA LEU A 125 4.85 5.35 2.89
C LEU A 125 5.76 4.46 3.75
N LYS A 126 5.42 3.21 3.98
CA LYS A 126 6.19 2.38 4.91
C LYS A 126 6.07 0.88 4.67
N PHE A 127 7.15 0.20 4.96
CA PHE A 127 7.13 -1.22 5.23
C PHE A 127 6.83 -1.43 6.71
N VAL A 128 5.90 -2.31 7.02
CA VAL A 128 5.54 -2.69 8.40
C VAL A 128 5.92 -4.13 8.61
N ARG A 129 6.74 -4.42 9.61
CA ARG A 129 7.05 -5.80 9.96
C ARG A 129 5.79 -6.52 10.41
N ARG A 130 5.51 -7.69 9.81
CA ARG A 130 4.23 -8.39 9.95
C ARG A 130 3.89 -8.79 11.39
N ASP A 131 4.88 -9.14 12.21
CA ASP A 131 4.67 -9.49 13.63
C ASP A 131 4.15 -8.31 14.46
N LEU A 132 4.52 -7.06 14.11
CA LEU A 132 3.95 -5.87 14.73
C LEU A 132 2.45 -5.70 14.40
N ILE A 133 2.06 -6.10 13.21
CA ILE A 133 0.65 -6.06 12.82
C ILE A 133 -0.14 -7.05 13.68
N GLY A 134 0.27 -8.31 13.72
CA GLY A 134 -0.43 -9.35 14.48
C GLY A 134 -1.92 -9.38 14.15
N SER A 135 -2.77 -9.21 15.16
CA SER A 135 -4.23 -9.17 15.02
C SER A 135 -4.81 -7.78 14.70
N LEU A 136 -3.99 -6.74 14.55
CA LEU A 136 -4.48 -5.42 14.19
C LEU A 136 -5.09 -5.42 12.79
N ARG A 137 -6.23 -4.73 12.65
CA ARG A 137 -6.94 -4.58 11.37
C ARG A 137 -7.37 -3.13 11.19
N CYS A 138 -7.51 -2.73 9.93
CA CYS A 138 -8.09 -1.45 9.55
C CYS A 138 -9.52 -1.38 10.07
N PRO A 139 -9.95 -0.24 10.62
CA PRO A 139 -11.34 -0.06 11.05
C PRO A 139 -12.27 -0.02 9.83
N ALA A 140 -13.54 -0.38 10.06
CA ALA A 140 -14.59 -0.30 9.04
C ALA A 140 -15.09 1.14 8.90
N ILE A 141 -14.20 2.06 8.58
CA ILE A 141 -14.50 3.47 8.32
C ILE A 141 -14.19 3.80 6.87
N ARG A 142 -14.89 4.78 6.33
CA ARG A 142 -14.79 5.15 4.91
C ARG A 142 -13.51 5.91 4.58
N PHE A 143 -12.94 6.60 5.56
CA PHE A 143 -11.83 7.52 5.38
C PHE A 143 -10.87 7.50 6.57
N ALA A 144 -9.55 7.67 6.29
CA ALA A 144 -8.48 7.67 7.30
C ALA A 144 -8.31 6.34 8.08
N GLU A 145 -8.70 5.22 7.52
CA GLU A 145 -8.48 3.88 8.08
C GLU A 145 -7.01 3.54 8.20
N ASP A 146 -6.18 4.09 7.32
CA ASP A 146 -4.72 3.97 7.31
C ASP A 146 -4.05 4.75 8.44
N LYS A 147 -4.57 5.94 8.77
CA LYS A 147 -4.08 6.74 9.91
C LYS A 147 -4.36 6.04 11.23
N ASP A 148 -5.58 5.54 11.42
CA ASP A 148 -5.95 4.77 12.62
C ASP A 148 -5.09 3.51 12.77
N PHE A 149 -4.92 2.76 11.68
CA PHE A 149 -4.06 1.58 11.67
C PHE A 149 -2.62 1.92 12.04
N THR A 150 -2.06 2.98 11.43
CA THR A 150 -0.68 3.44 11.71
C THR A 150 -0.53 3.89 13.16
N ALA A 151 -1.51 4.62 13.71
CA ALA A 151 -1.49 5.03 15.11
C ALA A 151 -1.43 3.82 16.07
N LYS A 152 -2.19 2.75 15.76
CA LYS A 152 -2.15 1.50 16.55
C LYS A 152 -0.82 0.77 16.46
N ILE A 153 -0.14 0.81 15.29
CA ILE A 153 1.21 0.27 15.14
C ILE A 153 2.21 1.08 15.97
N LEU A 154 2.16 2.41 15.87
CA LEU A 154 3.05 3.31 16.61
C LEU A 154 2.85 3.22 18.14
N ALA A 155 1.63 2.95 18.59
CA ALA A 155 1.35 2.72 20.03
C ALA A 155 2.06 1.48 20.61
N LYS A 156 2.61 0.60 19.77
CA LYS A 156 3.45 -0.54 20.19
C LYS A 156 4.93 -0.17 20.36
N ASP A 157 5.29 1.09 20.21
CA ASP A 157 6.66 1.61 20.30
C ASP A 157 7.66 0.84 19.42
N PRO A 158 7.41 0.73 18.11
CA PRO A 158 8.29 -0.03 17.23
C PRO A 158 9.61 0.70 16.99
N THR A 159 10.66 -0.06 16.66
CA THR A 159 11.85 0.54 16.06
C THR A 159 11.50 1.17 14.71
N ILE A 160 12.04 2.35 14.43
CA ILE A 160 11.72 3.12 13.22
C ILE A 160 13.00 3.48 12.46
N LYS A 161 13.00 3.21 11.15
CA LYS A 161 14.02 3.64 10.20
C LYS A 161 13.38 4.54 9.14
N ARG A 162 14.08 5.59 8.74
CA ARG A 162 13.66 6.51 7.67
C ARG A 162 14.73 6.53 6.60
N THR A 163 14.37 6.10 5.39
CA THR A 163 15.35 5.96 4.30
C THR A 163 15.43 7.21 3.42
N GLY A 164 14.36 8.00 3.37
CA GLY A 164 14.24 9.11 2.42
C GLY A 164 14.19 8.69 0.95
N ILE A 165 14.16 7.37 0.66
CA ILE A 165 14.11 6.84 -0.70
C ILE A 165 12.74 7.14 -1.31
N ILE A 166 12.70 7.94 -2.37
CA ILE A 166 11.48 8.22 -3.13
C ILE A 166 11.25 7.03 -4.07
N CYS A 167 10.41 6.09 -3.63
CA CYS A 167 10.10 4.88 -4.41
C CYS A 167 8.63 4.79 -4.82
N TYR A 168 7.77 5.70 -4.39
CA TYR A 168 6.34 5.71 -4.68
C TYR A 168 5.93 6.92 -5.49
N HIS A 169 5.09 6.70 -6.51
CA HIS A 169 4.45 7.77 -7.27
C HIS A 169 2.96 7.79 -7.00
N TYR A 170 2.52 8.88 -6.39
CA TYR A 170 1.12 9.16 -6.14
C TYR A 170 0.50 9.86 -7.35
N THR A 171 -0.46 9.21 -7.98
CA THR A 171 -1.21 9.78 -9.09
C THR A 171 -2.31 10.70 -8.55
N HIS A 172 -2.36 11.92 -9.06
CA HIS A 172 -3.33 12.92 -8.57
C HIS A 172 -4.76 12.38 -8.52
N PRO A 173 -5.54 12.82 -7.50
CA PRO A 173 -6.94 12.44 -7.36
C PRO A 173 -7.70 12.80 -8.64
N ARG A 174 -8.44 11.84 -9.14
CA ARG A 174 -9.34 11.98 -10.27
C ARG A 174 -10.79 12.01 -9.79
N ALA A 175 -11.72 12.36 -10.67
CA ALA A 175 -13.14 12.27 -10.38
C ALA A 175 -13.49 10.86 -9.87
N GLY A 176 -14.10 10.77 -8.69
CA GLY A 176 -14.44 9.53 -8.01
C GLY A 176 -13.36 8.96 -7.08
N SER A 177 -12.19 9.60 -6.95
CA SER A 177 -11.21 9.28 -5.90
C SER A 177 -11.76 9.64 -4.52
N LEU A 178 -11.45 8.82 -3.50
CA LEU A 178 -11.79 9.10 -2.10
C LEU A 178 -11.10 10.38 -1.59
N CYS A 179 -9.96 10.75 -2.17
CA CYS A 179 -9.18 11.93 -1.81
C CYS A 179 -9.55 13.18 -2.63
N HIS A 180 -10.66 13.19 -3.38
CA HIS A 180 -11.08 14.38 -4.11
C HIS A 180 -11.44 15.50 -3.14
N ILE A 181 -10.93 16.73 -3.39
CA ILE A 181 -10.99 17.91 -2.49
C ILE A 181 -12.43 18.22 -2.00
N GLU A 182 -13.45 17.87 -2.76
CA GLU A 182 -14.86 18.04 -2.36
C GLU A 182 -15.25 17.23 -1.10
N ASN A 183 -14.45 16.22 -0.70
CA ASN A 183 -14.71 15.43 0.48
C ASN A 183 -14.04 15.98 1.76
N TYR A 184 -13.15 16.95 1.66
CA TYR A 184 -12.47 17.57 2.82
C TYR A 184 -13.25 18.73 3.45
N GLY A 185 -14.33 19.21 2.82
CA GLY A 185 -15.08 20.38 3.27
C GLY A 185 -16.26 20.09 4.18
N ASN A 186 -16.62 18.84 4.45
CA ASN A 186 -17.84 18.45 5.20
C ASN A 186 -17.59 17.39 6.28
N ALA A 187 -16.42 17.43 6.96
CA ALA A 187 -16.17 16.60 8.14
C ALA A 187 -16.04 17.46 9.38
#